data_70ebb0544d26f4efefbb3ae814abd279
#
_entry.id   70ebb0544d26f4efefbb3ae814abd279
#
_cell.length_a   1.000
_cell.length_b   1.000
_cell.length_c   1.000
_cell.angle_alpha   90.00
_cell.angle_beta   90.00
_cell.angle_gamma   90.00
#
_symmetry.space_group_name_H-M   'P 1'
#
loop_
_entity.id
_entity.type
_entity.pdbx_description
1 polymer ?
#
loop_
_entity_poly.entity_id
_entity_poly.type
_entity_poly.pdbx_seq_one_letter_code
_entity_poly.pdbx_strand_id
1 'polypeptide(L)'
;MEVKMKDTLKTGLLGLGTVGTGVLTLLKEHQEKISQVTGMNVVIEKAFVRNLETKQAQAEEYGLSLTTSIDDILEDKEIQIVVELMGTIEPAKTYIMKALEKSKHIVTANKDLLAQHGSELVALAQKHHCDLYYEASVAGGIPILRTIANSLAADNIQKVLGIVNGTTNYMLTQMVSADKSYEEALAEAQALGFAEADPTNDVDGIDAAYKMVILSQFAFGMNVSLPQVDIRGIRGLSLDDVAMAKQLGYEIKLIGSAEQNENSISVEVAPMLVNQKHPIASVRNEYNAVFIKSAGVGESMYYGPGAGAKPTATSVVSDLITIAKNIRLA
;
A
#
# COMPACT_ATOMS: atom_id res chain seq x y z
N MET A 1 28.30 24.94 -21.50
CA MET A 1 27.18 24.86 -20.56
C MET A 1 27.70 24.10 -19.35
N GLU A 2 27.98 24.79 -18.27
CA GLU A 2 28.30 24.12 -17.01
C GLU A 2 27.11 23.27 -16.60
N VAL A 3 27.31 21.97 -16.45
CA VAL A 3 26.33 21.06 -15.84
C VAL A 3 26.31 21.44 -14.37
N LYS A 4 25.34 22.28 -13.96
CA LYS A 4 25.08 22.54 -12.54
C LYS A 4 24.87 21.16 -11.87
N MET A 5 25.76 20.81 -10.94
CA MET A 5 25.53 19.59 -10.12
C MET A 5 24.16 19.73 -9.48
N LYS A 6 23.29 18.75 -9.72
CA LYS A 6 21.96 18.72 -9.10
C LYS A 6 22.14 18.40 -7.61
N ASP A 7 21.38 19.10 -6.77
CA ASP A 7 21.37 18.82 -5.34
C ASP A 7 20.99 17.35 -5.09
N THR A 8 21.65 16.71 -4.13
CA THR A 8 21.39 15.30 -3.79
C THR A 8 20.51 15.24 -2.57
N LEU A 9 19.36 14.57 -2.70
CA LEU A 9 18.44 14.29 -1.61
C LEU A 9 18.75 12.90 -1.03
N LYS A 10 19.33 12.88 0.17
CA LYS A 10 19.73 11.67 0.87
C LYS A 10 18.58 11.08 1.68
N THR A 11 18.40 9.79 1.56
CA THR A 11 17.31 9.03 2.17
C THR A 11 17.87 7.85 2.96
N GLY A 12 17.31 7.60 4.16
CA GLY A 12 17.52 6.39 4.94
C GLY A 12 16.46 5.34 4.63
N LEU A 13 16.87 4.08 4.54
CA LEU A 13 15.96 2.95 4.27
C LEU A 13 15.90 2.03 5.50
N LEU A 14 14.71 1.78 6.04
CA LEU A 14 14.49 0.81 7.11
C LEU A 14 13.89 -0.47 6.52
N GLY A 15 14.72 -1.49 6.40
CA GLY A 15 14.34 -2.78 5.81
C GLY A 15 14.74 -2.93 4.34
N LEU A 16 15.74 -3.80 4.11
CA LEU A 16 16.26 -4.15 2.78
C LEU A 16 15.77 -5.55 2.36
N GLY A 17 14.43 -5.71 2.33
CA GLY A 17 13.73 -6.89 1.84
C GLY A 17 13.33 -6.77 0.36
N THR A 18 12.30 -7.50 -0.04
CA THR A 18 11.80 -7.54 -1.43
C THR A 18 11.43 -6.15 -1.96
N VAL A 19 10.65 -5.38 -1.21
CA VAL A 19 10.23 -4.02 -1.62
C VAL A 19 11.39 -3.04 -1.58
N GLY A 20 12.22 -3.08 -0.51
CA GLY A 20 13.41 -2.23 -0.40
C GLY A 20 14.38 -2.43 -1.56
N THR A 21 14.61 -3.69 -1.99
CA THR A 21 15.40 -3.99 -3.20
C THR A 21 14.75 -3.39 -4.44
N GLY A 22 13.43 -3.53 -4.58
CA GLY A 22 12.69 -2.92 -5.69
C GLY A 22 12.85 -1.40 -5.75
N VAL A 23 12.86 -0.72 -4.60
CA VAL A 23 13.12 0.74 -4.51
C VAL A 23 14.51 1.08 -5.03
N LEU A 24 15.56 0.36 -4.58
CA LEU A 24 16.93 0.57 -5.06
C LEU A 24 17.04 0.37 -6.58
N THR A 25 16.42 -0.71 -7.07
CA THR A 25 16.42 -1.03 -8.51
C THR A 25 15.77 0.10 -9.31
N LEU A 26 14.59 0.58 -8.92
CA LEU A 26 13.88 1.65 -9.62
C LEU A 26 14.62 2.99 -9.57
N LEU A 27 15.19 3.34 -8.42
CA LEU A 27 16.02 4.57 -8.31
C LEU A 27 17.22 4.51 -9.23
N LYS A 28 17.91 3.35 -9.35
CA LYS A 28 19.04 3.14 -10.24
C LYS A 28 18.64 3.15 -11.72
N GLU A 29 17.60 2.38 -12.09
CA GLU A 29 17.12 2.25 -13.48
C GLU A 29 16.54 3.56 -14.03
N HIS A 30 15.91 4.39 -13.17
CA HIS A 30 15.19 5.59 -13.59
C HIS A 30 15.76 6.88 -13.01
N GLN A 31 17.02 6.88 -12.54
CA GLN A 31 17.68 8.02 -11.91
C GLN A 31 17.59 9.30 -12.73
N GLU A 32 17.87 9.22 -14.03
CA GLU A 32 17.82 10.38 -14.92
C GLU A 32 16.41 10.98 -15.02
N LYS A 33 15.39 10.14 -15.21
CA LYS A 33 13.98 10.56 -15.25
C LYS A 33 13.54 11.18 -13.93
N ILE A 34 13.87 10.53 -12.81
CA ILE A 34 13.54 11.03 -11.47
C ILE A 34 14.18 12.40 -11.25
N SER A 35 15.46 12.53 -11.61
CA SER A 35 16.19 13.77 -11.49
C SER A 35 15.65 14.89 -12.41
N GLN A 36 15.15 14.56 -13.60
CA GLN A 36 14.48 15.54 -14.46
C GLN A 36 13.17 16.05 -13.84
N VAL A 37 12.40 15.14 -13.24
CA VAL A 37 11.09 15.45 -12.66
C VAL A 37 11.19 16.19 -11.33
N THR A 38 12.18 15.86 -10.49
CA THR A 38 12.36 16.45 -9.16
C THR A 38 13.29 17.66 -9.17
N GLY A 39 14.21 17.72 -10.16
CA GLY A 39 15.33 18.64 -10.16
C GLY A 39 16.49 18.24 -9.23
N MET A 40 16.37 17.11 -8.53
CA MET A 40 17.31 16.61 -7.53
C MET A 40 17.76 15.19 -7.87
N ASN A 41 18.90 14.77 -7.30
CA ASN A 41 19.34 13.39 -7.35
C ASN A 41 18.90 12.67 -6.07
N VAL A 42 17.87 11.81 -6.15
CA VAL A 42 17.34 11.07 -5.00
C VAL A 42 18.12 9.78 -4.81
N VAL A 43 18.73 9.58 -3.65
CA VAL A 43 19.55 8.41 -3.34
C VAL A 43 19.22 7.81 -1.98
N ILE A 44 19.36 6.48 -1.88
CA ILE A 44 19.42 5.80 -0.59
C ILE A 44 20.88 5.83 -0.12
N GLU A 45 21.15 6.61 0.91
CA GLU A 45 22.50 6.77 1.48
C GLU A 45 22.84 5.61 2.42
N LYS A 46 21.86 5.19 3.23
CA LYS A 46 22.08 4.23 4.28
C LYS A 46 20.86 3.33 4.49
N ALA A 47 21.09 2.03 4.68
CA ALA A 47 20.01 1.07 5.01
C ALA A 47 20.22 0.43 6.39
N PHE A 48 19.17 0.50 7.21
CA PHE A 48 19.08 -0.23 8.46
C PHE A 48 18.65 -1.67 8.20
N VAL A 49 19.46 -2.62 8.65
CA VAL A 49 19.23 -4.06 8.48
C VAL A 49 19.52 -4.82 9.77
N ARG A 50 18.91 -5.99 9.92
CA ARG A 50 19.15 -6.85 11.10
C ARG A 50 20.49 -7.59 11.05
N ASN A 51 20.97 -7.91 9.86
CA ASN A 51 22.22 -8.63 9.64
C ASN A 51 22.97 -8.00 8.46
N LEU A 52 24.18 -7.50 8.71
CA LEU A 52 25.02 -6.84 7.71
C LEU A 52 25.54 -7.83 6.67
N GLU A 53 26.02 -9.01 7.11
CA GLU A 53 26.67 -9.99 6.24
C GLU A 53 25.75 -10.44 5.10
N THR A 54 24.47 -10.70 5.40
CA THR A 54 23.49 -11.18 4.42
C THR A 54 23.10 -10.11 3.39
N LYS A 55 23.45 -8.83 3.63
CA LYS A 55 23.09 -7.69 2.79
C LYS A 55 24.29 -6.97 2.16
N GLN A 56 25.51 -7.40 2.47
CA GLN A 56 26.74 -6.74 2.04
C GLN A 56 26.85 -6.68 0.48
N ALA A 57 26.67 -7.81 -0.20
CA ALA A 57 26.75 -7.86 -1.65
C ALA A 57 25.71 -6.93 -2.33
N GLN A 58 24.51 -6.87 -1.75
CA GLN A 58 23.46 -5.97 -2.24
C GLN A 58 23.80 -4.50 -2.01
N ALA A 59 24.40 -4.17 -0.85
CA ALA A 59 24.83 -2.81 -0.54
C ALA A 59 25.93 -2.35 -1.51
N GLU A 60 26.89 -3.20 -1.82
CA GLU A 60 27.95 -2.92 -2.80
C GLU A 60 27.39 -2.70 -4.21
N GLU A 61 26.43 -3.52 -4.65
CA GLU A 61 25.78 -3.40 -5.95
C GLU A 61 25.10 -2.03 -6.15
N TYR A 62 24.48 -1.51 -5.10
CA TYR A 62 23.74 -0.24 -5.14
C TYR A 62 24.50 0.95 -4.56
N GLY A 63 25.72 0.75 -4.03
CA GLY A 63 26.59 1.79 -3.52
C GLY A 63 26.07 2.50 -2.27
N LEU A 64 25.38 1.76 -1.38
CA LEU A 64 24.82 2.29 -0.13
C LEU A 64 25.56 1.72 1.10
N SER A 65 25.48 2.44 2.21
CA SER A 65 26.01 1.99 3.49
C SER A 65 24.98 1.17 4.28
N LEU A 66 25.46 0.14 5.01
CA LEU A 66 24.60 -0.65 5.90
C LEU A 66 24.84 -0.28 7.37
N THR A 67 23.78 -0.37 8.16
CA THR A 67 23.87 -0.21 9.62
C THR A 67 22.88 -1.12 10.34
N THR A 68 23.22 -1.50 11.58
CA THR A 68 22.33 -2.15 12.55
C THR A 68 21.88 -1.20 13.66
N SER A 69 22.34 0.08 13.63
CA SER A 69 21.91 1.13 14.53
C SER A 69 20.96 2.09 13.83
N ILE A 70 19.75 2.23 14.34
CA ILE A 70 18.79 3.20 13.81
C ILE A 70 19.29 4.65 13.97
N ASP A 71 20.05 4.92 15.02
CA ASP A 71 20.57 6.25 15.31
C ASP A 71 21.53 6.74 14.22
N ASP A 72 22.23 5.84 13.49
CA ASP A 72 23.06 6.21 12.36
C ASP A 72 22.29 6.85 11.19
N ILE A 73 20.97 6.60 11.13
CA ILE A 73 20.05 7.23 10.17
C ILE A 73 19.37 8.45 10.80
N LEU A 74 18.92 8.33 12.05
CA LEU A 74 18.13 9.37 12.70
C LEU A 74 18.97 10.60 13.06
N GLU A 75 20.24 10.42 13.47
CA GLU A 75 21.15 11.52 13.84
C GLU A 75 21.87 12.13 12.63
N ASP A 76 21.86 11.47 11.48
CA ASP A 76 22.47 12.00 10.27
C ASP A 76 21.65 13.17 9.73
N LYS A 77 22.22 14.39 9.80
CA LYS A 77 21.55 15.63 9.38
C LYS A 77 21.38 15.74 7.86
N GLU A 78 22.15 14.98 7.10
CA GLU A 78 22.06 15.00 5.63
C GLU A 78 20.90 14.11 5.15
N ILE A 79 20.47 13.12 5.94
CA ILE A 79 19.31 12.30 5.63
C ILE A 79 18.04 13.07 5.97
N GLN A 80 17.27 13.42 4.95
CA GLN A 80 16.04 14.22 5.07
C GLN A 80 14.77 13.38 5.03
N ILE A 81 14.83 12.19 4.44
CA ILE A 81 13.69 11.28 4.31
C ILE A 81 14.05 9.92 4.90
N VAL A 82 13.09 9.29 5.56
CA VAL A 82 13.18 7.89 6.00
C VAL A 82 12.10 7.09 5.30
N VAL A 83 12.51 6.01 4.60
CA VAL A 83 11.61 5.03 3.99
C VAL A 83 11.52 3.81 4.90
N GLU A 84 10.35 3.51 5.43
CA GLU A 84 10.10 2.38 6.32
C GLU A 84 9.40 1.24 5.55
N LEU A 85 10.07 0.08 5.48
CA LEU A 85 9.62 -1.12 4.78
C LEU A 85 9.88 -2.39 5.63
N MET A 86 9.75 -2.28 6.96
CA MET A 86 10.06 -3.37 7.89
C MET A 86 8.90 -4.35 8.06
N GLY A 87 7.65 -3.90 7.84
CA GLY A 87 6.45 -4.72 7.88
C GLY A 87 6.00 -5.16 9.29
N THR A 88 6.52 -4.54 10.35
CA THR A 88 6.12 -4.78 11.75
C THR A 88 5.57 -3.50 12.37
N ILE A 89 4.66 -3.61 13.34
CA ILE A 89 4.14 -2.42 14.04
C ILE A 89 5.25 -1.84 14.91
N GLU A 90 5.84 -2.65 15.78
CA GLU A 90 7.04 -2.29 16.52
C GLU A 90 8.25 -3.09 16.00
N PRO A 91 9.41 -2.49 15.87
CA PRO A 91 9.80 -1.13 16.29
C PRO A 91 9.53 -0.03 15.24
N ALA A 92 8.83 -0.30 14.14
CA ALA A 92 8.63 0.66 13.05
C ALA A 92 7.93 1.95 13.54
N LYS A 93 6.87 1.82 14.37
CA LYS A 93 6.20 2.98 14.99
C LYS A 93 7.18 3.89 15.73
N THR A 94 7.95 3.28 16.63
CA THR A 94 8.95 4.02 17.44
C THR A 94 9.97 4.75 16.55
N TYR A 95 10.42 4.11 15.46
CA TYR A 95 11.42 4.70 14.57
C TYR A 95 10.83 5.84 13.72
N ILE A 96 9.60 5.68 13.21
CA ILE A 96 8.90 6.74 12.49
C ILE A 96 8.67 7.95 13.39
N MET A 97 8.19 7.74 14.64
CA MET A 97 7.98 8.84 15.58
C MET A 97 9.26 9.62 15.83
N LYS A 98 10.37 8.92 16.14
CA LYS A 98 11.68 9.56 16.35
C LYS A 98 12.19 10.30 15.10
N ALA A 99 11.95 9.76 13.90
CA ALA A 99 12.32 10.41 12.65
C ALA A 99 11.54 11.72 12.45
N LEU A 100 10.22 11.70 12.67
CA LEU A 100 9.36 12.89 12.61
C LEU A 100 9.80 13.96 13.64
N GLU A 101 10.10 13.57 14.88
CA GLU A 101 10.61 14.47 15.94
C GLU A 101 11.95 15.14 15.54
N LYS A 102 12.71 14.51 14.65
CA LYS A 102 13.96 15.04 14.07
C LYS A 102 13.72 15.74 12.71
N SER A 103 12.47 16.10 12.41
CA SER A 103 12.08 16.79 11.18
C SER A 103 12.47 16.03 9.91
N LYS A 104 12.42 14.70 9.93
CA LYS A 104 12.61 13.88 8.73
C LYS A 104 11.26 13.49 8.15
N HIS A 105 11.12 13.64 6.82
CA HIS A 105 9.94 13.18 6.08
C HIS A 105 9.87 11.64 6.06
N ILE A 106 8.68 11.08 5.96
CA ILE A 106 8.46 9.64 6.01
C ILE A 106 7.75 9.13 4.76
N VAL A 107 8.22 7.98 4.26
CA VAL A 107 7.50 7.13 3.32
C VAL A 107 7.37 5.75 3.95
N THR A 108 6.17 5.18 4.01
CA THR A 108 5.96 3.83 4.55
C THR A 108 4.98 3.02 3.70
N ALA A 109 5.13 1.70 3.70
CA ALA A 109 4.17 0.76 3.11
C ALA A 109 3.44 -0.08 4.18
N ASN A 110 3.59 0.27 5.45
CA ASN A 110 3.17 -0.53 6.60
C ASN A 110 1.69 -0.30 6.95
N LYS A 111 0.82 -1.00 6.23
CA LYS A 111 -0.63 -0.88 6.39
C LYS A 111 -1.13 -1.20 7.79
N ASP A 112 -0.51 -2.20 8.45
CA ASP A 112 -0.92 -2.65 9.79
C ASP A 112 -0.66 -1.56 10.82
N LEU A 113 0.49 -0.91 10.71
CA LEU A 113 0.85 0.25 11.53
C LEU A 113 -0.09 1.43 11.26
N LEU A 114 -0.35 1.74 9.99
CA LEU A 114 -1.16 2.90 9.62
C LEU A 114 -2.65 2.73 10.00
N ALA A 115 -3.20 1.52 9.87
CA ALA A 115 -4.58 1.25 10.27
C ALA A 115 -4.78 1.39 11.79
N GLN A 116 -3.75 1.12 12.60
CA GLN A 116 -3.83 1.18 14.06
C GLN A 116 -3.37 2.51 14.65
N HIS A 117 -2.39 3.15 14.03
CA HIS A 117 -1.70 4.34 14.56
C HIS A 117 -1.58 5.49 13.55
N GLY A 118 -2.21 5.39 12.39
CA GLY A 118 -2.08 6.38 11.31
C GLY A 118 -2.43 7.79 11.76
N SER A 119 -3.53 7.97 12.49
CA SER A 119 -3.95 9.30 12.98
C SER A 119 -2.91 9.94 13.91
N GLU A 120 -2.28 9.15 14.80
CA GLU A 120 -1.22 9.63 15.69
C GLU A 120 0.02 10.06 14.88
N LEU A 121 0.43 9.25 13.90
CA LEU A 121 1.58 9.54 13.06
C LEU A 121 1.35 10.76 12.15
N VAL A 122 0.14 10.90 11.59
CA VAL A 122 -0.23 12.07 10.79
C VAL A 122 -0.22 13.35 11.63
N ALA A 123 -0.79 13.31 12.85
CA ALA A 123 -0.76 14.46 13.75
C ALA A 123 0.68 14.84 14.16
N LEU A 124 1.55 13.85 14.39
CA LEU A 124 2.96 14.10 14.70
C LEU A 124 3.72 14.68 13.51
N ALA A 125 3.47 14.18 12.30
CA ALA A 125 4.05 14.70 11.06
C ALA A 125 3.66 16.17 10.85
N GLN A 126 2.38 16.50 11.00
CA GLN A 126 1.88 17.87 10.92
C GLN A 126 2.54 18.80 11.95
N LYS A 127 2.66 18.35 13.20
CA LYS A 127 3.32 19.09 14.30
C LYS A 127 4.77 19.45 13.97
N HIS A 128 5.48 18.57 13.29
CA HIS A 128 6.89 18.76 12.93
C HIS A 128 7.10 19.24 11.49
N HIS A 129 6.04 19.64 10.80
CA HIS A 129 6.06 20.11 9.41
C HIS A 129 6.72 19.10 8.45
N CYS A 130 6.47 17.82 8.68
CA CYS A 130 6.97 16.73 7.85
C CYS A 130 5.90 16.16 6.94
N ASP A 131 6.28 15.76 5.75
CA ASP A 131 5.47 14.92 4.89
C ASP A 131 5.47 13.48 5.42
N LEU A 132 4.30 12.84 5.42
CA LEU A 132 4.11 11.42 5.67
C LEU A 132 3.27 10.85 4.52
N TYR A 133 3.91 10.07 3.64
CA TYR A 133 3.27 9.43 2.49
C TYR A 133 3.27 7.92 2.61
N TYR A 134 2.22 7.27 2.12
CA TYR A 134 2.04 5.82 2.25
C TYR A 134 1.18 5.20 1.15
N GLU A 135 1.37 5.66 -0.11
CA GLU A 135 0.65 5.12 -1.28
C GLU A 135 0.74 3.59 -1.36
N ALA A 136 1.93 3.04 -1.09
CA ALA A 136 2.20 1.61 -1.16
C ALA A 136 1.46 0.77 -0.12
N SER A 137 0.82 1.37 0.88
CA SER A 137 0.09 0.65 1.93
C SER A 137 -1.24 0.06 1.46
N VAL A 138 -1.82 0.59 0.37
CA VAL A 138 -3.10 0.15 -0.18
C VAL A 138 -2.99 -0.14 -1.66
N ALA A 139 -3.46 -1.33 -2.08
CA ALA A 139 -3.52 -1.76 -3.48
C ALA A 139 -2.17 -1.64 -4.24
N GLY A 140 -1.06 -1.73 -3.53
CA GLY A 140 0.30 -1.85 -4.04
C GLY A 140 0.69 -0.87 -5.14
N GLY A 141 0.60 -1.28 -6.40
CA GLY A 141 0.98 -0.47 -7.56
C GLY A 141 -0.12 0.47 -8.08
N ILE A 142 -1.33 0.43 -7.52
CA ILE A 142 -2.44 1.29 -7.93
C ILE A 142 -2.33 2.64 -7.21
N PRO A 143 -2.20 3.79 -7.90
CA PRO A 143 -2.01 5.10 -7.26
C PRO A 143 -3.33 5.65 -6.72
N ILE A 144 -3.96 4.95 -5.78
CA ILE A 144 -5.32 5.26 -5.33
C ILE A 144 -5.38 6.36 -4.27
N LEU A 145 -4.51 6.33 -3.26
CA LEU A 145 -4.54 7.32 -2.18
C LEU A 145 -4.24 8.71 -2.72
N ARG A 146 -3.24 8.83 -3.58
CA ARG A 146 -2.89 10.07 -4.27
C ARG A 146 -3.97 10.55 -5.21
N THR A 147 -4.64 9.64 -5.91
CA THR A 147 -5.75 9.98 -6.79
C THR A 147 -6.90 10.58 -5.99
N ILE A 148 -7.26 9.97 -4.86
CA ILE A 148 -8.29 10.51 -3.96
C ILE A 148 -7.87 11.87 -3.42
N ALA A 149 -6.65 11.98 -2.88
CA ALA A 149 -6.17 13.19 -2.22
C ALA A 149 -5.97 14.39 -3.17
N ASN A 150 -5.59 14.14 -4.43
CA ASN A 150 -5.24 15.20 -5.37
C ASN A 150 -6.26 15.35 -6.50
N SER A 151 -6.52 14.26 -7.24
CA SER A 151 -7.35 14.32 -8.45
C SER A 151 -8.85 14.41 -8.15
N LEU A 152 -9.28 13.82 -7.03
CA LEU A 152 -10.66 13.85 -6.57
C LEU A 152 -10.86 14.80 -5.37
N ALA A 153 -9.87 15.62 -5.03
CA ALA A 153 -9.93 16.53 -3.87
C ALA A 153 -11.10 17.50 -3.88
N ALA A 154 -11.58 17.88 -5.06
CA ALA A 154 -12.74 18.78 -5.22
C ALA A 154 -14.07 18.01 -5.38
N ASP A 155 -14.04 16.69 -5.37
CA ASP A 155 -15.23 15.85 -5.58
C ASP A 155 -15.75 15.28 -4.25
N ASN A 156 -17.04 14.98 -4.20
CA ASN A 156 -17.67 14.36 -3.04
C ASN A 156 -17.78 12.85 -3.29
N ILE A 157 -16.87 12.09 -2.66
CA ILE A 157 -16.88 10.63 -2.72
C ILE A 157 -18.04 10.10 -1.86
N GLN A 158 -18.90 9.28 -2.46
CA GLN A 158 -20.07 8.70 -1.81
C GLN A 158 -19.83 7.25 -1.39
N LYS A 159 -19.11 6.50 -2.22
CA LYS A 159 -18.85 5.07 -2.01
C LYS A 159 -17.51 4.64 -2.58
N VAL A 160 -16.85 3.76 -1.86
CA VAL A 160 -15.63 3.06 -2.28
C VAL A 160 -15.88 1.56 -2.17
N LEU A 161 -15.62 0.82 -3.25
CA LEU A 161 -15.57 -0.65 -3.25
C LEU A 161 -14.17 -1.10 -3.61
N GLY A 162 -13.61 -2.04 -2.84
CA GLY A 162 -12.24 -2.50 -3.05
C GLY A 162 -12.15 -4.03 -3.13
N ILE A 163 -11.56 -4.54 -4.22
CA ILE A 163 -10.89 -5.84 -4.22
C ILE A 163 -9.43 -5.54 -3.90
N VAL A 164 -9.08 -5.61 -2.62
CA VAL A 164 -7.78 -5.13 -2.12
C VAL A 164 -6.93 -6.24 -1.49
N ASN A 165 -7.37 -7.50 -1.61
CA ASN A 165 -6.59 -8.67 -1.22
C ASN A 165 -6.43 -9.62 -2.42
N GLY A 166 -5.20 -9.81 -2.89
CA GLY A 166 -4.88 -10.61 -4.07
C GLY A 166 -5.08 -12.11 -3.84
N THR A 167 -4.76 -12.61 -2.65
CA THR A 167 -4.88 -14.02 -2.29
C THR A 167 -6.33 -14.50 -2.40
N THR A 168 -7.25 -13.81 -1.76
CA THR A 168 -8.67 -14.17 -1.77
C THR A 168 -9.31 -13.99 -3.14
N ASN A 169 -8.92 -12.93 -3.89
CA ASN A 169 -9.43 -12.75 -5.25
C ASN A 169 -8.92 -13.84 -6.20
N TYR A 170 -7.66 -14.28 -6.03
CA TYR A 170 -7.13 -15.44 -6.76
C TYR A 170 -7.94 -16.70 -6.44
N MET A 171 -8.11 -17.03 -5.15
CA MET A 171 -8.86 -18.21 -4.71
C MET A 171 -10.28 -18.22 -5.29
N LEU A 172 -11.03 -17.13 -5.12
CA LEU A 172 -12.38 -16.99 -5.67
C LEU A 172 -12.41 -17.08 -7.20
N THR A 173 -11.37 -16.58 -7.89
CA THR A 173 -11.25 -16.73 -9.34
C THR A 173 -11.11 -18.20 -9.73
N GLN A 174 -10.28 -18.98 -9.03
CA GLN A 174 -10.11 -20.41 -9.29
C GLN A 174 -11.38 -21.20 -8.99
N MET A 175 -12.08 -20.90 -7.92
CA MET A 175 -13.37 -21.53 -7.59
C MET A 175 -14.42 -21.28 -8.68
N VAL A 176 -14.48 -20.06 -9.25
CA VAL A 176 -15.46 -19.68 -10.31
C VAL A 176 -15.09 -20.24 -11.68
N SER A 177 -13.79 -20.21 -12.04
CA SER A 177 -13.33 -20.47 -13.42
C SER A 177 -12.81 -21.89 -13.65
N ALA A 178 -12.35 -22.56 -12.60
CA ALA A 178 -11.76 -23.89 -12.66
C ALA A 178 -12.48 -24.92 -11.76
N ASP A 179 -13.62 -24.54 -11.18
CA ASP A 179 -14.45 -25.37 -10.31
C ASP A 179 -13.65 -26.03 -9.14
N LYS A 180 -12.62 -25.33 -8.65
CA LYS A 180 -11.80 -25.79 -7.52
C LYS A 180 -12.48 -25.56 -6.18
N SER A 181 -12.36 -26.51 -5.28
CA SER A 181 -12.78 -26.33 -3.89
C SER A 181 -11.97 -25.22 -3.22
N TYR A 182 -12.45 -24.72 -2.08
CA TYR A 182 -11.73 -23.74 -1.27
C TYR A 182 -10.31 -24.22 -0.91
N GLU A 183 -10.19 -25.49 -0.49
CA GLU A 183 -8.92 -26.10 -0.09
C GLU A 183 -7.94 -26.23 -1.27
N GLU A 184 -8.43 -26.62 -2.44
CA GLU A 184 -7.61 -26.72 -3.65
C GLU A 184 -7.13 -25.35 -4.12
N ALA A 185 -8.01 -24.34 -4.09
CA ALA A 185 -7.66 -22.96 -4.45
C ALA A 185 -6.65 -22.35 -3.48
N LEU A 186 -6.77 -22.64 -2.17
CA LEU A 186 -5.82 -22.21 -1.15
C LEU A 186 -4.45 -22.88 -1.34
N ALA A 187 -4.44 -24.19 -1.53
CA ALA A 187 -3.18 -24.93 -1.74
C ALA A 187 -2.43 -24.43 -2.98
N GLU A 188 -3.14 -24.13 -4.05
CA GLU A 188 -2.54 -23.56 -5.25
C GLU A 188 -2.03 -22.13 -5.02
N ALA A 189 -2.79 -21.27 -4.32
CA ALA A 189 -2.34 -19.93 -3.96
C ALA A 189 -1.04 -19.98 -3.12
N GLN A 190 -0.93 -20.94 -2.20
CA GLN A 190 0.29 -21.16 -1.42
C GLN A 190 1.46 -21.65 -2.29
N ALA A 191 1.21 -22.58 -3.19
CA ALA A 191 2.23 -23.11 -4.11
C ALA A 191 2.80 -22.02 -5.05
N LEU A 192 1.96 -21.05 -5.45
CA LEU A 192 2.33 -19.90 -6.28
C LEU A 192 2.93 -18.74 -5.48
N GLY A 193 2.93 -18.80 -4.16
CA GLY A 193 3.44 -17.76 -3.28
C GLY A 193 2.49 -16.56 -3.10
N PHE A 194 1.22 -16.70 -3.45
CA PHE A 194 0.18 -15.68 -3.19
C PHE A 194 -0.34 -15.73 -1.76
N ALA A 195 -0.28 -16.91 -1.11
CA ALA A 195 -0.63 -17.10 0.29
C ALA A 195 0.57 -17.64 1.08
N GLU A 196 0.73 -17.19 2.32
CA GLU A 196 1.67 -17.76 3.28
C GLU A 196 1.12 -19.05 3.89
N ALA A 197 1.96 -19.74 4.68
CA ALA A 197 1.56 -20.98 5.38
C ALA A 197 0.38 -20.76 6.32
N ASP A 198 0.33 -19.59 7.00
CA ASP A 198 -0.83 -19.12 7.75
C ASP A 198 -1.55 -18.03 6.94
N PRO A 199 -2.64 -18.35 6.23
CA PRO A 199 -3.36 -17.42 5.39
C PRO A 199 -4.44 -16.63 6.15
N THR A 200 -4.49 -16.71 7.48
CA THR A 200 -5.58 -16.18 8.30
C THR A 200 -5.90 -14.71 8.01
N ASN A 201 -4.88 -13.86 7.93
CA ASN A 201 -5.09 -12.44 7.64
C ASN A 201 -5.76 -12.19 6.28
N ASP A 202 -5.47 -13.04 5.30
CA ASP A 202 -6.07 -12.93 3.97
C ASP A 202 -7.51 -13.46 3.96
N VAL A 203 -7.66 -14.75 4.31
CA VAL A 203 -8.93 -15.47 4.12
C VAL A 203 -10.02 -15.03 5.10
N ASP A 204 -9.67 -14.48 6.26
CA ASP A 204 -10.60 -13.91 7.22
C ASP A 204 -10.90 -12.43 6.96
N GLY A 205 -10.28 -11.81 5.93
CA GLY A 205 -10.56 -10.46 5.49
C GLY A 205 -9.86 -9.36 6.29
N ILE A 206 -8.95 -9.70 7.19
CA ILE A 206 -8.25 -8.76 8.08
C ILE A 206 -7.34 -7.82 7.28
N ASP A 207 -6.57 -8.36 6.32
CA ASP A 207 -5.73 -7.56 5.42
C ASP A 207 -6.55 -6.53 4.63
N ALA A 208 -7.69 -6.96 4.09
CA ALA A 208 -8.59 -6.06 3.39
C ALA A 208 -9.18 -4.99 4.31
N ALA A 209 -9.49 -5.35 5.57
CA ALA A 209 -10.03 -4.40 6.55
C ALA A 209 -9.00 -3.30 6.90
N TYR A 210 -7.73 -3.62 7.11
CA TYR A 210 -6.67 -2.61 7.29
C TYR A 210 -6.62 -1.61 6.14
N LYS A 211 -6.70 -2.10 4.91
CA LYS A 211 -6.69 -1.24 3.71
C LYS A 211 -7.95 -0.39 3.61
N MET A 212 -9.12 -0.93 3.99
CA MET A 212 -10.37 -0.16 3.99
C MET A 212 -10.40 0.93 5.06
N VAL A 213 -9.79 0.72 6.23
CA VAL A 213 -9.59 1.77 7.24
C VAL A 213 -8.82 2.95 6.63
N ILE A 214 -7.71 2.68 5.93
CA ILE A 214 -6.89 3.72 5.30
C ILE A 214 -7.67 4.40 4.16
N LEU A 215 -8.32 3.64 3.28
CA LEU A 215 -9.10 4.18 2.17
C LEU A 215 -10.25 5.07 2.65
N SER A 216 -10.94 4.67 3.72
CA SER A 216 -12.04 5.44 4.30
C SER A 216 -11.58 6.80 4.82
N GLN A 217 -10.41 6.86 5.45
CA GLN A 217 -9.83 8.13 5.91
C GLN A 217 -9.55 9.07 4.74
N PHE A 218 -8.99 8.58 3.64
CA PHE A 218 -8.74 9.39 2.46
C PHE A 218 -10.02 9.81 1.74
N ALA A 219 -10.96 8.89 1.58
CA ALA A 219 -12.18 9.15 0.81
C ALA A 219 -13.14 10.11 1.52
N PHE A 220 -13.22 10.02 2.84
CA PHE A 220 -14.27 10.73 3.62
C PHE A 220 -13.72 11.67 4.69
N GLY A 221 -12.40 11.70 4.91
CA GLY A 221 -11.78 12.53 5.94
C GLY A 221 -12.13 12.11 7.38
N MET A 222 -12.69 10.92 7.57
CA MET A 222 -13.15 10.43 8.87
C MET A 222 -12.28 9.26 9.34
N ASN A 223 -11.90 9.28 10.63
CA ASN A 223 -11.15 8.21 11.24
C ASN A 223 -12.09 7.03 11.56
N VAL A 224 -11.81 5.88 10.95
CA VAL A 224 -12.44 4.59 11.25
C VAL A 224 -11.39 3.73 11.94
N SER A 225 -11.73 3.10 13.05
CA SER A 225 -10.86 2.12 13.71
C SER A 225 -11.22 0.70 13.27
N LEU A 226 -10.26 -0.22 13.31
CA LEU A 226 -10.49 -1.61 12.90
C LEU A 226 -11.68 -2.28 13.62
N PRO A 227 -11.93 -2.08 14.95
CA PRO A 227 -13.10 -2.64 15.62
C PRO A 227 -14.45 -2.12 15.10
N GLN A 228 -14.48 -1.05 14.32
CA GLN A 228 -15.71 -0.50 13.71
C GLN A 228 -15.99 -1.09 12.33
N VAL A 229 -15.07 -1.90 11.78
CA VAL A 229 -15.24 -2.57 10.50
C VAL A 229 -15.97 -3.90 10.73
N ASP A 230 -17.08 -4.15 10.05
CA ASP A 230 -17.69 -5.48 9.99
C ASP A 230 -16.86 -6.37 9.07
N ILE A 231 -16.25 -7.43 9.63
CA ILE A 231 -15.31 -8.27 8.89
C ILE A 231 -15.85 -9.69 8.80
N ARG A 232 -16.03 -10.16 7.57
CA ARG A 232 -16.36 -11.55 7.23
C ARG A 232 -15.44 -12.01 6.11
N GLY A 233 -14.69 -13.08 6.37
CA GLY A 233 -13.80 -13.71 5.40
C GLY A 233 -14.51 -14.65 4.43
N ILE A 234 -13.70 -15.36 3.66
CA ILE A 234 -14.18 -16.33 2.66
C ILE A 234 -14.19 -17.78 3.18
N ARG A 235 -13.82 -18.01 4.45
CA ARG A 235 -13.86 -19.35 5.03
C ARG A 235 -15.30 -19.90 5.00
N GLY A 236 -15.44 -21.14 4.58
CA GLY A 236 -16.75 -21.81 4.52
C GLY A 236 -17.54 -21.53 3.23
N LEU A 237 -17.03 -20.76 2.29
CA LEU A 237 -17.61 -20.68 0.95
C LEU A 237 -17.44 -22.01 0.22
N SER A 238 -18.53 -22.53 -0.32
CA SER A 238 -18.60 -23.79 -1.05
C SER A 238 -18.66 -23.57 -2.56
N LEU A 239 -18.40 -24.62 -3.34
CA LEU A 239 -18.64 -24.62 -4.78
C LEU A 239 -20.13 -24.42 -5.11
N ASP A 240 -21.02 -24.91 -4.26
CA ASP A 240 -22.48 -24.73 -4.46
C ASP A 240 -22.88 -23.26 -4.34
N ASP A 241 -22.27 -22.49 -3.39
CA ASP A 241 -22.49 -21.05 -3.29
C ASP A 241 -22.05 -20.32 -4.55
N VAL A 242 -20.86 -20.68 -5.06
CA VAL A 242 -20.31 -20.11 -6.29
C VAL A 242 -21.16 -20.44 -7.50
N ALA A 243 -21.60 -21.70 -7.65
CA ALA A 243 -22.44 -22.15 -8.73
C ALA A 243 -23.82 -21.46 -8.71
N MET A 244 -24.42 -21.33 -7.52
CA MET A 244 -25.70 -20.64 -7.34
C MET A 244 -25.58 -19.16 -7.71
N ALA A 245 -24.54 -18.46 -7.25
CA ALA A 245 -24.29 -17.07 -7.63
C ALA A 245 -24.19 -16.90 -9.14
N LYS A 246 -23.43 -17.78 -9.81
CA LYS A 246 -23.24 -17.77 -11.27
C LYS A 246 -24.56 -17.97 -12.02
N GLN A 247 -25.40 -18.90 -11.57
CA GLN A 247 -26.74 -19.13 -12.17
C GLN A 247 -27.65 -17.91 -12.08
N LEU A 248 -27.51 -17.12 -11.02
CA LEU A 248 -28.27 -15.89 -10.79
C LEU A 248 -27.65 -14.67 -11.50
N GLY A 249 -26.55 -14.82 -12.25
CA GLY A 249 -25.87 -13.73 -12.95
C GLY A 249 -24.96 -12.88 -12.06
N TYR A 250 -24.49 -13.45 -10.96
CA TYR A 250 -23.57 -12.81 -10.01
C TYR A 250 -22.25 -13.59 -9.91
N GLU A 251 -21.26 -12.93 -9.34
CA GLU A 251 -20.01 -13.53 -8.87
C GLU A 251 -19.78 -13.19 -7.42
N ILE A 252 -19.20 -14.12 -6.68
CA ILE A 252 -18.76 -13.86 -5.31
C ILE A 252 -17.37 -13.23 -5.36
N LYS A 253 -17.22 -12.08 -4.70
CA LYS A 253 -15.96 -11.38 -4.49
C LYS A 253 -15.83 -11.01 -3.02
N LEU A 254 -14.61 -11.06 -2.47
CA LEU A 254 -14.35 -10.42 -1.18
C LEU A 254 -14.21 -8.91 -1.42
N ILE A 255 -15.20 -8.16 -1.01
CA ILE A 255 -15.28 -6.72 -1.21
C ILE A 255 -15.10 -5.99 0.11
N GLY A 256 -14.13 -5.06 0.16
CA GLY A 256 -14.18 -3.98 1.11
C GLY A 256 -15.12 -2.89 0.61
N SER A 257 -16.10 -2.51 1.39
CA SER A 257 -17.06 -1.44 1.08
C SER A 257 -16.97 -0.35 2.13
N ALA A 258 -16.86 0.89 1.70
CA ALA A 258 -17.01 2.05 2.57
C ALA A 258 -18.00 3.02 1.93
N GLU A 259 -19.02 3.41 2.67
CA GLU A 259 -20.11 4.28 2.17
C GLU A 259 -20.42 5.37 3.18
N GLN A 260 -20.50 6.60 2.69
CA GLN A 260 -20.86 7.74 3.49
C GLN A 260 -22.38 7.84 3.58
N ASN A 261 -22.89 7.83 4.81
CA ASN A 261 -24.25 8.20 5.15
C ASN A 261 -24.23 9.62 5.74
N GLU A 262 -25.36 10.30 5.86
CA GLU A 262 -25.47 11.72 6.25
C GLU A 262 -24.44 12.20 7.30
N ASN A 263 -24.23 11.45 8.39
CA ASN A 263 -23.32 11.82 9.48
C ASN A 263 -22.41 10.64 9.94
N SER A 264 -22.33 9.57 9.16
CA SER A 264 -21.57 8.37 9.53
C SER A 264 -20.97 7.71 8.31
N ILE A 265 -20.01 6.85 8.55
CA ILE A 265 -19.45 5.96 7.53
C ILE A 265 -19.74 4.53 7.97
N SER A 266 -20.26 3.71 7.06
CA SER A 266 -20.26 2.26 7.20
C SER A 266 -19.06 1.68 6.47
N VAL A 267 -18.31 0.81 7.14
CA VAL A 267 -17.18 0.09 6.55
C VAL A 267 -17.33 -1.38 6.82
N GLU A 268 -17.30 -2.19 5.78
CA GLU A 268 -17.37 -3.64 5.88
C GLU A 268 -16.40 -4.33 4.92
N VAL A 269 -16.00 -5.53 5.26
CA VAL A 269 -15.29 -6.47 4.39
C VAL A 269 -16.04 -7.79 4.42
N ALA A 270 -16.59 -8.19 3.28
CA ALA A 270 -17.39 -9.41 3.21
C ALA A 270 -17.36 -10.03 1.81
N PRO A 271 -17.65 -11.35 1.71
CA PRO A 271 -18.03 -11.95 0.45
C PRO A 271 -19.35 -11.33 -0.01
N MET A 272 -19.34 -10.73 -1.20
CA MET A 272 -20.53 -10.08 -1.77
C MET A 272 -20.89 -10.68 -3.12
N LEU A 273 -22.18 -10.73 -3.41
CA LEU A 273 -22.72 -11.04 -4.72
C LEU A 273 -22.58 -9.80 -5.62
N VAL A 274 -21.65 -9.84 -6.56
CA VAL A 274 -21.40 -8.76 -7.51
C VAL A 274 -22.06 -9.11 -8.84
N ASN A 275 -22.92 -8.24 -9.34
CA ASN A 275 -23.55 -8.45 -10.65
C ASN A 275 -22.45 -8.55 -11.73
N GLN A 276 -22.54 -9.55 -12.61
CA GLN A 276 -21.52 -9.79 -13.66
C GLN A 276 -21.33 -8.62 -14.62
N LYS A 277 -22.31 -7.71 -14.70
CA LYS A 277 -22.21 -6.49 -15.53
C LYS A 277 -21.48 -5.34 -14.81
N HIS A 278 -21.27 -5.45 -13.49
CA HIS A 278 -20.54 -4.43 -12.75
C HIS A 278 -19.02 -4.51 -13.06
N PRO A 279 -18.35 -3.39 -13.34
CA PRO A 279 -16.93 -3.40 -13.73
C PRO A 279 -16.04 -4.20 -12.78
N ILE A 280 -16.27 -4.11 -11.46
CA ILE A 280 -15.45 -4.79 -10.43
C ILE A 280 -15.56 -6.34 -10.52
N ALA A 281 -16.64 -6.87 -11.10
CA ALA A 281 -16.81 -8.32 -11.29
C ALA A 281 -15.75 -8.91 -12.24
N SER A 282 -15.24 -8.09 -13.17
CA SER A 282 -14.23 -8.52 -14.15
C SER A 282 -12.82 -8.72 -13.58
N VAL A 283 -12.57 -8.30 -12.33
CA VAL A 283 -11.25 -8.38 -11.69
C VAL A 283 -10.94 -9.84 -11.33
N ARG A 284 -9.87 -10.39 -11.90
CA ARG A 284 -9.50 -11.81 -11.80
C ARG A 284 -8.12 -11.99 -11.16
N ASN A 285 -7.85 -13.22 -10.74
CA ASN A 285 -6.58 -13.66 -10.19
C ASN A 285 -6.14 -12.81 -9.00
N GLU A 286 -4.85 -12.55 -8.85
CA GLU A 286 -4.24 -11.75 -7.78
C GLU A 286 -4.40 -10.23 -7.95
N TYR A 287 -5.08 -9.79 -9.00
CA TYR A 287 -5.25 -8.36 -9.27
C TYR A 287 -6.20 -7.69 -8.29
N ASN A 288 -5.91 -6.43 -8.03
CA ASN A 288 -6.71 -5.55 -7.19
C ASN A 288 -7.47 -4.53 -8.05
N ALA A 289 -8.55 -4.00 -7.47
CA ALA A 289 -9.25 -2.84 -8.01
C ALA A 289 -9.89 -2.02 -6.89
N VAL A 290 -9.94 -0.72 -7.09
CA VAL A 290 -10.73 0.19 -6.26
C VAL A 290 -11.71 0.93 -7.17
N PHE A 291 -12.99 0.75 -6.90
CA PHE A 291 -14.09 1.43 -7.58
C PHE A 291 -14.59 2.55 -6.67
N ILE A 292 -14.72 3.74 -7.24
CA ILE A 292 -15.17 4.94 -6.54
C ILE A 292 -16.42 5.46 -7.23
N LYS A 293 -17.44 5.75 -6.43
CA LYS A 293 -18.61 6.51 -6.84
C LYS A 293 -18.57 7.89 -6.17
N SER A 294 -18.60 8.93 -6.97
CA SER A 294 -18.56 10.31 -6.52
C SER A 294 -19.61 11.18 -7.21
N ALA A 295 -19.88 12.36 -6.66
CA ALA A 295 -20.92 13.25 -7.16
C ALA A 295 -20.55 13.92 -8.48
N GLY A 296 -19.28 14.29 -8.67
CA GLY A 296 -18.81 15.03 -9.83
C GLY A 296 -18.37 14.13 -10.97
N VAL A 297 -17.44 13.19 -10.71
CA VAL A 297 -16.90 12.29 -11.75
C VAL A 297 -17.86 11.12 -12.04
N GLY A 298 -18.70 10.76 -11.08
CA GLY A 298 -19.56 9.57 -11.19
C GLY A 298 -18.80 8.30 -10.80
N GLU A 299 -18.81 7.30 -11.67
CA GLU A 299 -18.19 6.01 -11.42
C GLU A 299 -16.82 5.91 -12.08
N SER A 300 -15.81 5.55 -11.30
CA SER A 300 -14.45 5.30 -11.78
C SER A 300 -13.86 4.04 -11.15
N MET A 301 -13.00 3.35 -11.86
CA MET A 301 -12.32 2.15 -11.37
C MET A 301 -10.83 2.21 -11.68
N TYR A 302 -10.03 1.91 -10.66
CA TYR A 302 -8.57 1.82 -10.72
C TYR A 302 -8.19 0.37 -10.54
N TYR A 303 -7.48 -0.18 -11.50
CA TYR A 303 -7.18 -1.61 -11.60
C TYR A 303 -5.68 -1.82 -11.84
N GLY A 304 -5.12 -2.83 -11.19
CA GLY A 304 -3.71 -3.18 -11.37
C GLY A 304 -3.22 -4.23 -10.37
N PRO A 305 -1.90 -4.50 -10.37
CA PRO A 305 -1.30 -5.40 -9.40
C PRO A 305 -1.33 -4.79 -8.00
N GLY A 306 -1.96 -5.52 -7.06
CA GLY A 306 -2.14 -5.08 -5.66
C GLY A 306 -0.95 -5.36 -4.75
N ALA A 307 0.01 -6.16 -5.21
CA ALA A 307 1.21 -6.54 -4.47
C ALA A 307 2.38 -6.82 -5.43
N GLY A 308 3.55 -7.11 -4.87
CA GLY A 308 4.74 -7.45 -5.63
C GLY A 308 5.87 -6.43 -5.50
N ALA A 309 7.11 -6.86 -5.71
CA ALA A 309 8.31 -6.05 -5.53
C ALA A 309 8.26 -4.73 -6.32
N LYS A 310 8.13 -4.82 -7.64
CA LYS A 310 8.12 -3.64 -8.52
C LYS A 310 6.89 -2.76 -8.36
N PRO A 311 5.64 -3.28 -8.34
CA PRO A 311 4.45 -2.45 -8.14
C PRO A 311 4.51 -1.65 -6.83
N THR A 312 4.79 -2.30 -5.70
CA THR A 312 4.87 -1.64 -4.40
C THR A 312 6.03 -0.63 -4.34
N ALA A 313 7.21 -1.00 -4.84
CA ALA A 313 8.34 -0.09 -4.92
C ALA A 313 8.05 1.14 -5.82
N THR A 314 7.26 0.99 -6.88
CA THR A 314 6.86 2.12 -7.74
C THR A 314 6.06 3.15 -6.94
N SER A 315 5.15 2.73 -6.09
CA SER A 315 4.39 3.62 -5.20
C SER A 315 5.28 4.31 -4.17
N VAL A 316 6.23 3.57 -3.56
CA VAL A 316 7.23 4.14 -2.64
C VAL A 316 8.09 5.20 -3.33
N VAL A 317 8.64 4.90 -4.52
CA VAL A 317 9.45 5.86 -5.29
C VAL A 317 8.61 7.06 -5.74
N SER A 318 7.34 6.86 -6.05
CA SER A 318 6.42 7.95 -6.38
C SER A 318 6.19 8.90 -5.18
N ASP A 319 6.14 8.36 -3.95
CA ASP A 319 6.06 9.15 -2.72
C ASP A 319 7.37 9.92 -2.48
N LEU A 320 8.52 9.29 -2.66
CA LEU A 320 9.82 9.97 -2.61
C LEU A 320 9.91 11.14 -3.61
N ILE A 321 9.44 10.94 -4.84
CA ILE A 321 9.38 12.01 -5.86
C ILE A 321 8.49 13.17 -5.41
N THR A 322 7.38 12.88 -4.72
CA THR A 322 6.48 13.92 -4.22
C THR A 322 7.16 14.75 -3.14
N ILE A 323 7.80 14.11 -2.17
CA ILE A 323 8.55 14.81 -1.10
C ILE A 323 9.69 15.64 -1.71
N ALA A 324 10.46 15.06 -2.65
CA ALA A 324 11.55 15.77 -3.31
C ALA A 324 11.08 17.06 -4.02
N LYS A 325 9.89 17.03 -4.64
CA LYS A 325 9.28 18.23 -5.24
C LYS A 325 8.86 19.25 -4.18
N ASN A 326 8.28 18.80 -3.05
CA ASN A 326 7.87 19.69 -1.96
C ASN A 326 9.08 20.40 -1.35
N ILE A 327 10.16 19.67 -1.04
CA ILE A 327 11.41 20.23 -0.50
C ILE A 327 12.01 21.29 -1.46
N ARG A 328 11.94 21.06 -2.77
CA ARG A 328 12.47 22.01 -3.75
C ARG A 328 11.66 23.31 -3.83
N LEU A 329 10.37 23.26 -3.52
CA LEU A 329 9.46 24.41 -3.62
C LEU A 329 9.42 25.22 -2.31
N ALA A 330 9.88 24.64 -1.20
CA ALA A 330 9.99 25.30 0.10
C ALA A 330 11.26 26.13 0.22
#